data_3fcdf27fd4be2074d9be080db3d9bf1d
#
_entry.id   3fcdf27fd4be2074d9be080db3d9bf1d
#
_cell.length_a   1.000
_cell.length_b   1.000
_cell.length_c   1.000
_cell.angle_alpha   90.00
_cell.angle_beta   90.00
_cell.angle_gamma   90.00
#
_symmetry.space_group_name_H-M   'P 1'
#
loop_
_entity.id
_entity.type
_entity.pdbx_description
1 polymer ?
#
loop_
_entity_poly.entity_id
_entity_poly.type
_entity_poly.pdbx_seq_one_letter_code
_entity_poly.pdbx_strand_id
1 'polypeptide(L)'
;MSKFLFTAAAIVFLSCAPAQAADKPENFLPPDALDLTAILPPPPANDSPVTRAELAEIHRVQAGASAAQNAQAKADTQEDAYVFASVLGANFTAGKLPAAAPFLEHVREAEKEFVDPAKKALGRPRPPLVDSTIATCETLRPSGAYPSGHATTGYLFAVVLAQIVPEKREQIFSRAAEYANNRVLCGVHYPSDVEAGKISGSLIGAMLLQNPAFKAELGPAKAEIRRVLGLPSQ
;
A
#
# COMPACT_ATOMS: atom_id res chain seq x y z
N MET A 1 -21.96 -25.61 76.98
CA MET A 1 -20.90 -24.73 76.46
C MET A 1 -20.68 -25.07 75.00
N SER A 2 -21.33 -24.31 74.07
CA SER A 2 -21.30 -24.54 72.64
C SER A 2 -20.31 -23.59 71.98
N LYS A 3 -19.27 -24.10 71.32
CA LYS A 3 -18.25 -23.30 70.59
C LYS A 3 -18.70 -23.12 69.14
N PHE A 4 -19.03 -21.89 68.75
CA PHE A 4 -19.23 -21.56 67.35
C PHE A 4 -17.89 -21.29 66.67
N LEU A 5 -17.56 -22.07 65.65
CA LEU A 5 -16.46 -21.78 64.74
C LEU A 5 -16.98 -20.85 63.64
N PHE A 6 -16.36 -19.66 63.55
CA PHE A 6 -16.57 -18.77 62.40
C PHE A 6 -15.51 -19.12 61.34
N THR A 7 -15.96 -19.57 60.15
CA THR A 7 -15.10 -19.79 59.02
C THR A 7 -15.14 -18.45 58.19
N ALA A 8 -14.01 -17.77 58.12
CA ALA A 8 -13.86 -16.59 57.27
C ALA A 8 -13.59 -17.01 55.83
N ALA A 9 -14.50 -16.73 54.91
CA ALA A 9 -14.28 -16.90 53.47
C ALA A 9 -13.52 -15.71 52.92
N ALA A 10 -12.30 -15.93 52.45
CA ALA A 10 -11.51 -14.89 51.74
C ALA A 10 -12.03 -14.80 50.30
N ILE A 11 -12.60 -13.65 49.95
CA ILE A 11 -12.98 -13.32 48.56
C ILE A 11 -11.75 -12.74 47.87
N VAL A 12 -11.18 -13.50 46.92
CA VAL A 12 -10.09 -13.05 46.05
C VAL A 12 -10.72 -12.23 44.91
N PHE A 13 -10.53 -10.93 44.95
CA PHE A 13 -10.84 -10.04 43.82
C PHE A 13 -9.78 -10.22 42.74
N LEU A 14 -10.14 -10.91 41.66
CA LEU A 14 -9.34 -10.94 40.42
C LEU A 14 -9.51 -9.57 39.74
N SER A 15 -8.56 -8.66 39.90
CA SER A 15 -8.54 -7.40 39.16
C SER A 15 -8.18 -7.70 37.71
N CYS A 16 -9.18 -7.70 36.83
CA CYS A 16 -8.98 -7.71 35.38
C CYS A 16 -8.46 -6.30 35.01
N ALA A 17 -7.14 -6.16 34.80
CA ALA A 17 -6.59 -4.96 34.22
C ALA A 17 -7.10 -4.82 32.78
N PRO A 18 -7.59 -3.64 32.34
CA PRO A 18 -7.97 -3.45 30.96
C PRO A 18 -6.76 -3.69 30.07
N ALA A 19 -6.91 -4.53 29.04
CA ALA A 19 -5.89 -4.66 28.00
C ALA A 19 -5.70 -3.29 27.37
N GLN A 20 -4.52 -2.69 27.58
CA GLN A 20 -4.12 -1.47 26.90
C GLN A 20 -4.16 -1.78 25.41
N ALA A 21 -4.97 -1.03 24.65
CA ALA A 21 -4.88 -1.04 23.19
C ALA A 21 -3.41 -0.69 22.86
N ALA A 22 -2.74 -1.56 22.10
CA ALA A 22 -1.39 -1.27 21.66
C ALA A 22 -1.43 0.04 20.86
N ASP A 23 -0.69 1.04 21.30
CA ASP A 23 -0.56 2.28 20.56
C ASP A 23 -0.10 1.96 19.14
N LYS A 24 -0.75 2.62 18.14
CA LYS A 24 -0.34 2.49 16.74
C LYS A 24 1.14 2.87 16.65
N PRO A 25 1.98 2.06 15.98
CA PRO A 25 3.39 2.41 15.86
C PRO A 25 3.54 3.79 15.22
N GLU A 26 4.48 4.57 15.75
CA GLU A 26 4.81 5.89 15.20
C GLU A 26 5.35 5.72 13.77
N ASN A 27 4.91 6.57 12.84
CA ASN A 27 5.35 6.49 11.45
C ASN A 27 6.88 6.55 11.35
N PHE A 28 7.47 5.77 10.45
CA PHE A 28 8.92 5.77 10.21
C PHE A 28 9.48 7.15 9.83
N LEU A 29 8.69 7.94 9.12
CA LEU A 29 9.06 9.26 8.64
C LEU A 29 8.11 10.30 9.25
N PRO A 30 8.63 11.45 9.71
CA PRO A 30 7.76 12.52 10.19
C PRO A 30 6.95 13.13 9.02
N PRO A 31 5.76 13.70 9.27
CA PRO A 31 4.86 14.21 8.22
C PRO A 31 5.47 15.29 7.32
N ASP A 32 6.47 16.03 7.83
CA ASP A 32 7.19 17.08 7.11
C ASP A 32 8.45 16.59 6.37
N ALA A 33 8.74 15.28 6.43
CA ALA A 33 9.93 14.73 5.76
C ALA A 33 9.84 14.81 4.23
N LEU A 34 8.63 14.89 3.66
CA LEU A 34 8.41 14.89 2.23
C LEU A 34 7.16 15.69 1.86
N ASP A 35 7.32 16.70 1.01
CA ASP A 35 6.21 17.40 0.36
C ASP A 35 6.10 16.97 -1.10
N LEU A 36 5.17 16.07 -1.39
CA LEU A 36 4.91 15.59 -2.75
C LEU A 36 4.38 16.71 -3.67
N THR A 37 3.76 17.76 -3.13
CA THR A 37 3.26 18.87 -3.96
C THR A 37 4.37 19.75 -4.51
N ALA A 38 5.51 19.80 -3.81
CA ALA A 38 6.70 20.52 -4.26
C ALA A 38 7.56 19.71 -5.26
N ILE A 39 7.44 18.39 -5.25
CA ILE A 39 8.30 17.48 -6.03
C ILE A 39 7.62 17.02 -7.31
N LEU A 40 6.33 16.66 -7.23
CA LEU A 40 5.59 16.17 -8.38
C LEU A 40 5.24 17.32 -9.32
N PRO A 41 5.27 17.09 -10.64
CA PRO A 41 4.69 18.05 -11.58
C PRO A 41 3.20 18.23 -11.25
N PRO A 42 2.61 19.42 -11.48
CA PRO A 42 1.18 19.60 -11.30
C PRO A 42 0.39 18.66 -12.22
N PRO A 43 -0.77 18.12 -11.77
CA PRO A 43 -1.61 17.32 -12.65
C PRO A 43 -2.07 18.12 -13.86
N PRO A 44 -2.23 17.49 -15.04
CA PRO A 44 -2.80 18.17 -16.20
C PRO A 44 -4.18 18.76 -15.90
N ALA A 45 -4.44 19.98 -16.38
CA ALA A 45 -5.75 20.62 -16.24
C ALA A 45 -6.87 19.78 -16.90
N ASN A 46 -8.06 19.78 -16.32
CA ASN A 46 -9.17 18.90 -16.75
C ASN A 46 -9.59 19.10 -18.21
N ASP A 47 -9.45 20.29 -18.74
CA ASP A 47 -9.78 20.68 -20.14
C ASP A 47 -8.56 20.69 -21.07
N SER A 48 -7.39 20.25 -20.60
CA SER A 48 -6.15 20.24 -21.37
C SER A 48 -6.16 19.19 -22.49
N PRO A 49 -5.37 19.39 -23.55
CA PRO A 49 -5.14 18.35 -24.56
C PRO A 49 -4.58 17.05 -23.95
N VAL A 50 -3.74 17.16 -22.91
CA VAL A 50 -3.17 16.02 -22.21
C VAL A 50 -4.27 15.19 -21.54
N THR A 51 -5.17 15.82 -20.78
CA THR A 51 -6.27 15.08 -20.12
C THR A 51 -7.20 14.42 -21.15
N ARG A 52 -7.48 15.07 -22.28
CA ARG A 52 -8.25 14.45 -23.38
C ARG A 52 -7.54 13.21 -23.95
N ALA A 53 -6.23 13.28 -24.14
CA ALA A 53 -5.45 12.15 -24.62
C ALA A 53 -5.43 11.00 -23.60
N GLU A 54 -5.35 11.31 -22.31
CA GLU A 54 -5.39 10.30 -21.23
C GLU A 54 -6.77 9.62 -21.13
N LEU A 55 -7.86 10.35 -21.28
CA LEU A 55 -9.21 9.77 -21.35
C LEU A 55 -9.35 8.83 -22.56
N ALA A 56 -8.86 9.25 -23.73
CA ALA A 56 -8.83 8.39 -24.92
C ALA A 56 -7.98 7.11 -24.70
N GLU A 57 -6.86 7.24 -23.98
CA GLU A 57 -6.02 6.09 -23.62
C GLU A 57 -6.74 5.13 -22.67
N ILE A 58 -7.49 5.62 -21.67
CA ILE A 58 -8.31 4.78 -20.79
C ILE A 58 -9.31 3.98 -21.62
N HIS A 59 -10.05 4.62 -22.53
CA HIS A 59 -10.97 3.93 -23.43
C HIS A 59 -10.28 2.86 -24.29
N ARG A 60 -9.13 3.22 -24.86
CA ARG A 60 -8.35 2.28 -25.69
C ARG A 60 -7.91 1.05 -24.89
N VAL A 61 -7.41 1.25 -23.67
CA VAL A 61 -6.97 0.16 -22.79
C VAL A 61 -8.14 -0.72 -22.40
N GLN A 62 -9.28 -0.13 -22.03
CA GLN A 62 -10.49 -0.88 -21.66
C GLN A 62 -11.05 -1.70 -22.83
N ALA A 63 -11.09 -1.11 -24.02
CA ALA A 63 -11.59 -1.79 -25.22
C ALA A 63 -10.69 -2.97 -25.68
N GLY A 64 -9.38 -2.87 -25.43
CA GLY A 64 -8.41 -3.89 -25.79
C GLY A 64 -8.16 -4.97 -24.73
N ALA A 65 -8.75 -4.84 -23.54
CA ALA A 65 -8.44 -5.72 -22.43
C ALA A 65 -9.12 -7.08 -22.55
N SER A 66 -8.36 -8.14 -22.32
CA SER A 66 -8.89 -9.50 -22.20
C SER A 66 -9.65 -9.69 -20.86
N ALA A 67 -10.48 -10.76 -20.79
CA ALA A 67 -11.16 -11.14 -19.55
C ALA A 67 -10.17 -11.40 -18.39
N ALA A 68 -9.01 -11.98 -18.69
CA ALA A 68 -7.96 -12.23 -17.69
C ALA A 68 -7.35 -10.92 -17.14
N GLN A 69 -7.08 -9.94 -18.01
CA GLN A 69 -6.58 -8.62 -17.59
C GLN A 69 -7.61 -7.88 -16.74
N ASN A 70 -8.89 -7.91 -17.12
CA ASN A 70 -9.97 -7.32 -16.33
C ASN A 70 -10.11 -7.99 -14.95
N ALA A 71 -10.00 -9.32 -14.88
CA ALA A 71 -10.02 -10.07 -13.62
C ALA A 71 -8.81 -9.69 -12.73
N GLN A 72 -7.62 -9.56 -13.32
CA GLN A 72 -6.42 -9.13 -12.59
C GLN A 72 -6.54 -7.68 -12.09
N ALA A 73 -7.02 -6.75 -12.93
CA ALA A 73 -7.24 -5.36 -12.51
C ALA A 73 -8.24 -5.25 -11.36
N LYS A 74 -9.27 -6.11 -11.34
CA LYS A 74 -10.22 -6.21 -10.24
C LYS A 74 -9.58 -6.82 -8.98
N ALA A 75 -8.74 -7.85 -9.10
CA ALA A 75 -8.00 -8.41 -7.97
C ALA A 75 -7.03 -7.37 -7.36
N ASP A 76 -6.45 -6.51 -8.19
CA ASP A 76 -5.52 -5.45 -7.80
C ASP A 76 -6.19 -4.23 -7.15
N THR A 77 -7.45 -4.32 -6.78
CA THR A 77 -8.10 -3.31 -5.90
C THR A 77 -7.65 -3.43 -4.44
N GLN A 78 -7.01 -4.54 -4.06
CA GLN A 78 -6.35 -4.70 -2.76
C GLN A 78 -5.09 -3.82 -2.71
N GLU A 79 -4.89 -3.16 -1.55
CA GLU A 79 -3.80 -2.19 -1.37
C GLU A 79 -2.88 -2.66 -0.24
N ASP A 80 -2.21 -3.81 -0.48
CA ASP A 80 -1.28 -4.43 0.45
C ASP A 80 -0.07 -5.07 -0.26
N ALA A 81 0.89 -5.57 0.51
CA ALA A 81 2.08 -6.23 -0.02
C ALA A 81 1.79 -7.58 -0.70
N TYR A 82 0.66 -8.21 -0.40
CA TYR A 82 0.38 -9.58 -0.84
C TYR A 82 -0.03 -9.67 -2.31
N VAL A 83 -0.27 -8.53 -2.97
CA VAL A 83 -0.39 -8.45 -4.45
C VAL A 83 0.86 -8.95 -5.16
N PHE A 84 2.01 -9.04 -4.47
CA PHE A 84 3.26 -9.61 -4.98
C PHE A 84 3.37 -11.12 -4.82
N ALA A 85 2.37 -11.81 -4.27
CA ALA A 85 2.39 -13.27 -4.13
C ALA A 85 2.54 -14.01 -5.48
N SER A 86 2.07 -13.44 -6.58
CA SER A 86 2.26 -13.97 -7.93
C SER A 86 3.74 -14.09 -8.34
N VAL A 87 4.61 -13.23 -7.78
CA VAL A 87 6.05 -13.22 -8.02
C VAL A 87 6.81 -13.94 -6.92
N LEU A 88 6.43 -13.70 -5.66
CA LEU A 88 7.15 -14.22 -4.50
C LEU A 88 6.76 -15.68 -4.17
N GLY A 89 5.57 -16.11 -4.57
CA GLY A 89 5.06 -17.45 -4.37
C GLY A 89 3.88 -17.52 -3.40
N ALA A 90 3.13 -18.62 -3.45
CA ALA A 90 1.88 -18.82 -2.70
C ALA A 90 2.02 -18.76 -1.17
N ASN A 91 3.24 -18.89 -0.64
CA ASN A 91 3.52 -18.74 0.79
C ASN A 91 3.66 -17.28 1.25
N PHE A 92 3.71 -16.32 0.32
CA PHE A 92 3.77 -14.89 0.66
C PHE A 92 2.37 -14.38 1.02
N THR A 93 1.93 -14.69 2.23
CA THR A 93 0.61 -14.31 2.78
C THR A 93 0.74 -13.90 4.24
N ALA A 94 -0.16 -13.05 4.75
CA ALA A 94 -0.16 -12.61 6.14
C ALA A 94 -0.12 -13.77 7.14
N GLY A 95 -0.93 -14.82 6.89
CA GLY A 95 -1.00 -15.99 7.78
C GLY A 95 0.27 -16.84 7.82
N LYS A 96 1.17 -16.72 6.84
CA LYS A 96 2.47 -17.40 6.80
C LYS A 96 3.64 -16.54 7.27
N LEU A 97 3.39 -15.24 7.48
CA LEU A 97 4.37 -14.21 7.79
C LEU A 97 4.02 -13.44 9.08
N PRO A 98 3.80 -14.13 10.23
CA PRO A 98 3.32 -13.49 11.45
C PRO A 98 4.27 -12.40 11.99
N ALA A 99 5.57 -12.49 11.77
CA ALA A 99 6.53 -11.47 12.18
C ALA A 99 6.68 -10.35 11.13
N ALA A 100 6.58 -10.66 9.84
CA ALA A 100 6.73 -9.66 8.78
C ALA A 100 5.42 -8.92 8.47
N ALA A 101 4.25 -9.51 8.74
CA ALA A 101 2.97 -8.86 8.42
C ALA A 101 2.78 -7.50 9.13
N PRO A 102 3.09 -7.33 10.43
CA PRO A 102 3.02 -6.02 11.07
C PRO A 102 3.98 -5.00 10.44
N PHE A 103 5.19 -5.41 10.08
CA PHE A 103 6.16 -4.55 9.38
C PHE A 103 5.63 -4.10 8.01
N LEU A 104 5.08 -5.04 7.21
CA LEU A 104 4.52 -4.70 5.90
C LEU A 104 3.33 -3.74 6.02
N GLU A 105 2.49 -3.90 7.05
CA GLU A 105 1.41 -2.95 7.32
C GLU A 105 1.95 -1.58 7.74
N HIS A 106 2.98 -1.53 8.59
CA HIS A 106 3.64 -0.29 8.99
C HIS A 106 4.27 0.44 7.78
N VAL A 107 4.87 -0.32 6.83
CA VAL A 107 5.34 0.25 5.54
C VAL A 107 4.18 0.84 4.74
N ARG A 108 3.03 0.17 4.69
CA ARG A 108 1.85 0.66 3.97
C ARG A 108 1.32 1.98 4.54
N GLU A 109 1.36 2.16 5.85
CA GLU A 109 0.91 3.40 6.48
C GLU A 109 1.76 4.63 6.08
N ALA A 110 3.05 4.43 5.78
CA ALA A 110 3.92 5.51 5.30
C ALA A 110 3.47 6.11 3.96
N GLU A 111 2.75 5.37 3.11
CA GLU A 111 2.17 5.89 1.87
C GLU A 111 1.14 6.98 2.17
N LYS A 112 0.20 6.72 3.05
CA LYS A 112 -0.92 7.61 3.36
C LYS A 112 -0.47 8.94 3.94
N GLU A 113 0.59 8.92 4.74
CA GLU A 113 1.14 10.12 5.38
C GLU A 113 1.49 11.21 4.36
N PHE A 114 1.99 10.83 3.18
CA PHE A 114 2.42 11.76 2.15
C PHE A 114 1.42 11.92 1.00
N VAL A 115 0.71 10.85 0.64
CA VAL A 115 -0.19 10.85 -0.51
C VAL A 115 -1.51 11.56 -0.19
N ASP A 116 -2.08 11.38 1.00
CA ASP A 116 -3.36 12.00 1.33
C ASP A 116 -3.32 13.53 1.37
N PRO A 117 -2.29 14.18 1.97
CA PRO A 117 -2.12 15.64 1.86
C PRO A 117 -1.97 16.12 0.41
N ALA A 118 -1.18 15.42 -0.41
CA ALA A 118 -1.00 15.77 -1.82
C ALA A 118 -2.31 15.65 -2.62
N LYS A 119 -3.08 14.57 -2.43
CA LYS A 119 -4.41 14.41 -3.04
C LYS A 119 -5.36 15.55 -2.67
N LYS A 120 -5.35 15.97 -1.40
CA LYS A 120 -6.18 17.06 -0.92
C LYS A 120 -5.78 18.41 -1.53
N ALA A 121 -4.48 18.68 -1.63
CA ALA A 121 -3.96 19.94 -2.17
C ALA A 121 -4.15 20.04 -3.68
N LEU A 122 -3.92 18.96 -4.43
CA LEU A 122 -3.94 18.94 -5.89
C LEU A 122 -5.33 18.70 -6.50
N GLY A 123 -6.23 18.07 -5.75
CA GLY A 123 -7.68 18.05 -5.99
C GLY A 123 -8.16 17.54 -7.35
N ARG A 124 -7.36 16.74 -8.10
CA ARG A 124 -7.72 16.27 -9.44
C ARG A 124 -8.96 15.37 -9.40
N PRO A 125 -10.02 15.62 -10.18
CA PRO A 125 -11.17 14.72 -10.27
C PRO A 125 -10.76 13.40 -10.93
N ARG A 126 -11.41 12.30 -10.53
CA ARG A 126 -11.18 10.99 -11.16
C ARG A 126 -11.78 10.92 -12.55
N PRO A 127 -11.24 10.07 -13.46
CA PRO A 127 -11.69 9.97 -14.86
C PRO A 127 -13.21 9.90 -15.03
N PRO A 128 -13.99 9.07 -14.29
CA PRO A 128 -15.44 9.00 -14.49
C PRO A 128 -16.21 10.24 -14.06
N LEU A 129 -15.60 11.15 -13.30
CA LEU A 129 -16.20 12.45 -12.96
C LEU A 129 -16.03 13.50 -14.07
N VAL A 130 -15.13 13.22 -15.03
CA VAL A 130 -14.89 14.07 -16.22
C VAL A 130 -15.51 13.44 -17.46
N ASP A 131 -15.43 12.12 -17.58
CA ASP A 131 -16.08 11.35 -18.66
C ASP A 131 -16.85 10.18 -18.05
N SER A 132 -18.16 10.33 -17.94
CA SER A 132 -19.08 9.34 -17.34
C SER A 132 -19.23 8.04 -18.13
N THR A 133 -18.65 7.96 -19.33
CA THR A 133 -18.66 6.74 -20.15
C THR A 133 -17.53 5.76 -19.78
N ILE A 134 -16.56 6.19 -18.96
CA ILE A 134 -15.51 5.32 -18.46
C ILE A 134 -16.07 4.36 -17.41
N ALA A 135 -15.94 3.06 -17.67
CA ALA A 135 -16.31 2.02 -16.72
C ALA A 135 -15.28 1.89 -15.59
N THR A 136 -15.74 1.55 -14.38
CA THR A 136 -14.83 1.29 -13.24
C THR A 136 -14.93 -0.14 -12.73
N CYS A 137 -13.82 -0.70 -12.27
CA CYS A 137 -13.82 -2.05 -11.69
C CYS A 137 -14.09 -2.05 -10.17
N GLU A 138 -14.18 -0.88 -9.55
CA GLU A 138 -14.47 -0.67 -8.13
C GLU A 138 -15.29 0.60 -7.90
N THR A 139 -15.81 0.78 -6.69
CA THR A 139 -16.45 2.02 -6.28
C THR A 139 -15.43 3.15 -6.16
N LEU A 140 -15.73 4.33 -6.71
CA LEU A 140 -14.86 5.48 -6.62
C LEU A 140 -14.69 5.94 -5.17
N ARG A 141 -13.44 6.15 -4.76
CA ARG A 141 -13.13 6.78 -3.48
C ARG A 141 -13.37 8.30 -3.58
N PRO A 142 -13.80 8.96 -2.49
CA PRO A 142 -14.05 10.41 -2.49
C PRO A 142 -12.77 11.26 -2.63
N SER A 143 -11.59 10.67 -2.42
CA SER A 143 -10.30 11.35 -2.53
C SER A 143 -9.93 11.66 -3.99
N GLY A 144 -9.13 12.71 -4.20
CA GLY A 144 -8.59 13.08 -5.51
C GLY A 144 -7.85 11.95 -6.22
N ALA A 145 -7.68 12.10 -7.53
CA ALA A 145 -7.02 11.10 -8.37
C ALA A 145 -5.49 11.16 -8.28
N TYR A 146 -4.90 12.33 -8.05
CA TYR A 146 -3.46 12.58 -8.20
C TYR A 146 -2.77 12.85 -6.86
N PRO A 147 -1.62 12.17 -6.56
CA PRO A 147 -1.08 11.00 -7.25
C PRO A 147 -1.89 9.72 -6.96
N SER A 148 -1.66 8.63 -7.73
CA SER A 148 -2.32 7.35 -7.48
C SER A 148 -1.77 6.65 -6.23
N GLY A 149 -2.61 6.41 -5.21
CA GLY A 149 -2.22 5.69 -3.99
C GLY A 149 -1.76 4.25 -4.27
N HIS A 150 -2.53 3.48 -5.06
CA HIS A 150 -2.13 2.13 -5.44
C HIS A 150 -0.79 2.09 -6.18
N ALA A 151 -0.54 3.02 -7.11
CA ALA A 151 0.76 3.08 -7.79
C ALA A 151 1.88 3.43 -6.81
N THR A 152 1.61 4.33 -5.85
CA THR A 152 2.56 4.66 -4.77
C THR A 152 2.85 3.44 -3.90
N THR A 153 1.82 2.76 -3.40
CA THR A 153 1.94 1.52 -2.60
C THR A 153 2.70 0.43 -3.35
N GLY A 154 2.37 0.21 -4.63
CA GLY A 154 3.04 -0.79 -5.46
C GLY A 154 4.53 -0.56 -5.60
N TYR A 155 4.95 0.68 -5.89
CA TYR A 155 6.37 1.00 -6.04
C TYR A 155 7.11 1.11 -4.69
N LEU A 156 6.44 1.57 -3.63
CA LEU A 156 6.97 1.52 -2.27
C LEU A 156 7.32 0.07 -1.88
N PHE A 157 6.37 -0.85 -2.04
CA PHE A 157 6.63 -2.27 -1.77
C PHE A 157 7.65 -2.87 -2.73
N ALA A 158 7.71 -2.45 -3.99
CA ALA A 158 8.74 -2.95 -4.90
C ALA A 158 10.14 -2.59 -4.41
N VAL A 159 10.35 -1.36 -3.95
CA VAL A 159 11.64 -0.93 -3.37
C VAL A 159 11.98 -1.76 -2.13
N VAL A 160 11.04 -1.94 -1.20
CA VAL A 160 11.26 -2.69 0.04
C VAL A 160 11.47 -4.19 -0.23
N LEU A 161 10.62 -4.80 -1.05
CA LEU A 161 10.72 -6.23 -1.36
C LEU A 161 11.97 -6.58 -2.18
N ALA A 162 12.45 -5.66 -3.03
CA ALA A 162 13.72 -5.84 -3.75
C ALA A 162 14.95 -5.83 -2.82
N GLN A 163 14.85 -5.22 -1.63
CA GLN A 163 15.89 -5.34 -0.58
C GLN A 163 15.80 -6.67 0.17
N ILE A 164 14.61 -7.23 0.27
CA ILE A 164 14.36 -8.51 0.95
C ILE A 164 14.74 -9.69 0.02
N VAL A 165 14.34 -9.60 -1.25
CA VAL A 165 14.50 -10.66 -2.26
C VAL A 165 15.15 -10.08 -3.54
N PRO A 166 16.44 -9.68 -3.48
CA PRO A 166 17.12 -9.06 -4.61
C PRO A 166 17.20 -9.97 -5.84
N GLU A 167 17.10 -11.29 -5.65
CA GLU A 167 17.10 -12.30 -6.72
C GLU A 167 15.88 -12.18 -7.64
N LYS A 168 14.79 -11.55 -7.17
CA LYS A 168 13.56 -11.34 -7.93
C LYS A 168 13.28 -9.87 -8.25
N ARG A 169 14.29 -9.00 -8.16
CA ARG A 169 14.13 -7.55 -8.33
C ARG A 169 13.38 -7.16 -9.60
N GLU A 170 13.77 -7.73 -10.73
CA GLU A 170 13.15 -7.40 -12.01
C GLU A 170 11.68 -7.81 -12.05
N GLN A 171 11.35 -9.02 -11.56
CA GLN A 171 9.97 -9.52 -11.51
C GLN A 171 9.12 -8.70 -10.53
N ILE A 172 9.69 -8.26 -9.40
CA ILE A 172 9.02 -7.41 -8.41
C ILE A 172 8.65 -6.07 -9.05
N PHE A 173 9.60 -5.38 -9.72
CA PHE A 173 9.30 -4.12 -10.39
C PHE A 173 8.37 -4.27 -11.60
N SER A 174 8.45 -5.37 -12.35
CA SER A 174 7.50 -5.70 -13.41
C SER A 174 6.07 -5.83 -12.85
N ARG A 175 5.92 -6.54 -11.73
CA ARG A 175 4.62 -6.69 -11.06
C ARG A 175 4.09 -5.37 -10.51
N ALA A 176 4.94 -4.53 -9.95
CA ALA A 176 4.55 -3.19 -9.49
C ALA A 176 4.05 -2.32 -10.65
N ALA A 177 4.70 -2.39 -11.82
CA ALA A 177 4.27 -1.66 -13.00
C ALA A 177 2.91 -2.16 -13.52
N GLU A 178 2.69 -3.48 -13.56
CA GLU A 178 1.39 -4.07 -13.90
C GLU A 178 0.30 -3.62 -12.92
N TYR A 179 0.55 -3.76 -11.61
CA TYR A 179 -0.35 -3.33 -10.54
C TYR A 179 -0.75 -1.85 -10.66
N ALA A 180 0.24 -0.98 -10.91
CA ALA A 180 0.02 0.44 -11.11
C ALA A 180 -0.81 0.71 -12.39
N ASN A 181 -0.48 0.08 -13.51
CA ASN A 181 -1.17 0.27 -14.79
C ASN A 181 -2.60 -0.30 -14.77
N ASN A 182 -2.88 -1.31 -13.94
CA ASN A 182 -4.22 -1.84 -13.74
C ASN A 182 -5.18 -0.78 -13.17
N ARG A 183 -4.69 0.33 -12.60
CA ARG A 183 -5.54 1.45 -12.18
C ARG A 183 -6.10 2.25 -13.36
N VAL A 184 -5.34 2.32 -14.48
CA VAL A 184 -5.81 2.90 -15.75
C VAL A 184 -6.88 1.99 -16.37
N LEU A 185 -6.61 0.69 -16.44
CA LEU A 185 -7.58 -0.32 -16.93
C LEU A 185 -8.86 -0.32 -16.07
N CYS A 186 -8.73 -0.19 -14.76
CA CYS A 186 -9.87 -0.09 -13.84
C CYS A 186 -10.64 1.25 -13.99
N GLY A 187 -10.15 2.21 -14.78
CA GLY A 187 -10.81 3.48 -15.06
C GLY A 187 -10.84 4.48 -13.90
N VAL A 188 -10.04 4.27 -12.85
CA VAL A 188 -10.07 5.09 -11.63
C VAL A 188 -8.93 6.11 -11.52
N HIS A 189 -7.93 6.01 -12.42
CA HIS A 189 -6.78 6.91 -12.50
C HIS A 189 -6.39 7.19 -13.95
N TYR A 190 -5.84 8.38 -14.17
CA TYR A 190 -5.17 8.71 -15.43
C TYR A 190 -3.76 8.16 -15.48
N PRO A 191 -3.16 7.97 -16.68
CA PRO A 191 -1.75 7.61 -16.80
C PRO A 191 -0.80 8.49 -15.99
N SER A 192 -0.98 9.83 -16.01
CA SER A 192 -0.14 10.75 -15.24
C SER A 192 -0.29 10.62 -13.72
N ASP A 193 -1.48 10.24 -13.21
CA ASP A 193 -1.65 9.94 -11.78
C ASP A 193 -0.80 8.72 -11.38
N VAL A 194 -0.76 7.72 -12.27
CA VAL A 194 0.01 6.49 -12.08
C VAL A 194 1.49 6.79 -12.09
N GLU A 195 2.00 7.58 -13.04
CA GLU A 195 3.41 7.97 -13.09
C GLU A 195 3.82 8.78 -11.85
N ALA A 196 2.99 9.73 -11.41
CA ALA A 196 3.23 10.46 -10.16
C ALA A 196 3.26 9.53 -8.95
N GLY A 197 2.39 8.51 -8.91
CA GLY A 197 2.39 7.49 -7.86
C GLY A 197 3.68 6.64 -7.87
N LYS A 198 4.17 6.24 -9.05
CA LYS A 198 5.45 5.52 -9.18
C LYS A 198 6.63 6.32 -8.61
N ILE A 199 6.69 7.62 -8.92
CA ILE A 199 7.70 8.54 -8.39
C ILE A 199 7.57 8.60 -6.86
N SER A 200 6.35 8.84 -6.35
CA SER A 200 6.08 8.97 -4.92
C SER A 200 6.49 7.71 -4.14
N GLY A 201 6.07 6.53 -4.60
CA GLY A 201 6.40 5.27 -3.94
C GLY A 201 7.89 4.94 -3.95
N SER A 202 8.57 5.22 -5.07
CA SER A 202 10.03 5.04 -5.18
C SER A 202 10.78 5.96 -4.21
N LEU A 203 10.35 7.22 -4.09
CA LEU A 203 10.97 8.20 -3.21
C LEU A 203 10.74 7.85 -1.73
N ILE A 204 9.50 7.56 -1.33
CA ILE A 204 9.18 7.13 0.04
C ILE A 204 9.98 5.88 0.40
N GLY A 205 10.01 4.88 -0.49
CA GLY A 205 10.78 3.65 -0.28
C GLY A 205 12.29 3.92 -0.10
N ALA A 206 12.87 4.80 -0.90
CA ALA A 206 14.29 5.18 -0.78
C ALA A 206 14.58 5.88 0.56
N MET A 207 13.68 6.73 1.04
CA MET A 207 13.79 7.39 2.35
C MET A 207 13.67 6.39 3.51
N LEU A 208 12.71 5.46 3.43
CA LEU A 208 12.56 4.39 4.44
C LEU A 208 13.84 3.55 4.57
N LEU A 209 14.49 3.20 3.46
CA LEU A 209 15.74 2.44 3.47
C LEU A 209 16.89 3.15 4.18
N GLN A 210 16.82 4.46 4.39
CA GLN A 210 17.80 5.22 5.18
C GLN A 210 17.40 5.36 6.66
N ASN A 211 16.13 5.13 7.00
CA ASN A 211 15.61 5.32 8.35
C ASN A 211 16.09 4.22 9.31
N PRO A 212 16.67 4.55 10.49
CA PRO A 212 17.15 3.54 11.44
C PRO A 212 16.06 2.65 12.04
N ALA A 213 14.87 3.20 12.36
CA ALA A 213 13.75 2.43 12.90
C ALA A 213 13.23 1.42 11.87
N PHE A 214 13.08 1.85 10.61
CA PHE A 214 12.74 0.96 9.51
C PHE A 214 13.75 -0.19 9.36
N LYS A 215 15.06 0.11 9.41
CA LYS A 215 16.11 -0.92 9.32
C LYS A 215 16.05 -1.95 10.45
N ALA A 216 15.68 -1.50 11.65
CA ALA A 216 15.53 -2.39 12.81
C ALA A 216 14.38 -3.39 12.60
N GLU A 217 13.24 -2.94 12.06
CA GLU A 217 12.10 -3.82 11.75
C GLU A 217 12.31 -4.67 10.49
N LEU A 218 13.03 -4.14 9.50
CA LEU A 218 13.33 -4.85 8.24
C LEU A 218 14.11 -6.14 8.48
N GLY A 219 15.05 -6.18 9.41
CA GLY A 219 15.92 -7.33 9.65
C GLY A 219 15.14 -8.62 9.97
N PRO A 220 14.33 -8.64 11.03
CA PRO A 220 13.47 -9.78 11.37
C PRO A 220 12.47 -10.13 10.25
N ALA A 221 11.82 -9.15 9.63
CA ALA A 221 10.88 -9.36 8.53
C ALA A 221 11.57 -10.01 7.32
N LYS A 222 12.76 -9.54 6.94
CA LYS A 222 13.59 -10.13 5.87
C LYS A 222 13.91 -11.59 6.16
N ALA A 223 14.36 -11.89 7.38
CA ALA A 223 14.72 -13.25 7.77
C ALA A 223 13.50 -14.19 7.65
N GLU A 224 12.33 -13.79 8.13
CA GLU A 224 11.10 -14.58 8.02
C GLU A 224 10.66 -14.77 6.58
N ILE A 225 10.56 -13.70 5.79
CA ILE A 225 10.14 -13.76 4.39
C ILE A 225 11.05 -14.70 3.61
N ARG A 226 12.37 -14.54 3.71
CA ARG A 226 13.34 -15.40 3.02
C ARG A 226 13.21 -16.87 3.42
N ARG A 227 13.05 -17.16 4.72
CA ARG A 227 12.82 -18.51 5.24
C ARG A 227 11.55 -19.12 4.66
N VAL A 228 10.43 -18.39 4.66
CA VAL A 228 9.13 -18.88 4.15
C VAL A 228 9.17 -19.13 2.64
N LEU A 229 9.97 -18.35 1.91
CA LEU A 229 10.19 -18.51 0.46
C LEU A 229 11.25 -19.58 0.12
N GLY A 230 11.89 -20.21 1.11
CA GLY A 230 12.94 -21.20 0.89
C GLY A 230 14.24 -20.60 0.34
N LEU A 231 14.50 -19.32 0.59
CA LEU A 231 15.70 -18.60 0.14
C LEU A 231 16.79 -18.62 1.23
N PRO A 232 18.08 -18.59 0.85
CA PRO A 232 19.17 -18.49 1.82
C PRO A 232 19.05 -17.22 2.69
N SER A 233 19.46 -17.30 3.96
CA SER A 233 19.63 -16.11 4.81
C SER A 233 20.70 -15.19 4.22
N GLN A 234 20.46 -13.86 4.28
CA GLN A 234 21.41 -12.82 3.85
C GLN A 234 21.65 -11.85 4.99
#